data_de2082c5072cd38063085dfe14eb4fee
#
_entry.id   de2082c5072cd38063085dfe14eb4fee
#
_cell.length_a   1.000
_cell.length_b   1.000
_cell.length_c   1.000
_cell.angle_alpha   90.00
_cell.angle_beta   90.00
_cell.angle_gamma   90.00
#
_symmetry.space_group_name_H-M   'P 1'
#
loop_
_entity.id
_entity.type
_entity.pdbx_description
1 polymer ?
#
loop_
_entity_poly.entity_id
_entity_poly.type
_entity_poly.pdbx_seq_one_letter_code
_entity_poly.pdbx_strand_id
1 'polypeptide(L)'
;MDFSLPADLIEYLAELDRFIETDIKPLQAQDDNERFFDHRREHSRTDWDNNGLPRPEWEALLGEARRRADAAGHLRFGWPKQYGGRDGSNLWMAVIREHLAALGLGLHNDLQNEHSIVGNNPFVILLREFATPEQDARDGDKLLKGEMRTAFGLTEPNHGSDATFMETRAVRQAKDGKPGWLLNGEKMWTTGMHVATHVMVFARTSGNDGDARGITCFIVPARTSGVKIEEWLWTFNMPTDHPRVSFTNVWLPEDSYWGQIDRGLNLGQSFVHQNRIRQAASSLGAAHYCIEESVRYARERKPFGKPLSDNQAIQWPLEIGRAHV
;
A
#
# COMPACT_ATOMS: atom_id res chain seq x y z
N MET A 1 -5.32 -20.56 26.06
CA MET A 1 -5.52 -19.46 25.10
C MET A 1 -6.14 -20.09 23.87
N ASP A 2 -7.23 -19.56 23.36
CA ASP A 2 -7.89 -20.09 22.17
C ASP A 2 -7.48 -19.23 20.96
N PHE A 3 -6.94 -19.86 19.94
CA PHE A 3 -6.49 -19.24 18.68
C PHE A 3 -7.40 -19.63 17.50
N SER A 4 -8.55 -20.29 17.76
CA SER A 4 -9.51 -20.59 16.70
C SER A 4 -10.06 -19.31 16.07
N LEU A 5 -10.22 -19.34 14.75
CA LEU A 5 -10.83 -18.21 14.04
C LEU A 5 -12.33 -18.15 14.36
N PRO A 6 -12.92 -16.95 14.51
CA PRO A 6 -14.36 -16.78 14.63
C PRO A 6 -15.12 -17.39 13.44
N ALA A 7 -16.29 -17.96 13.69
CA ALA A 7 -17.08 -18.65 12.66
C ALA A 7 -17.44 -17.74 11.48
N ASP A 8 -17.79 -16.49 11.75
CA ASP A 8 -18.11 -15.47 10.74
C ASP A 8 -16.89 -15.09 9.87
N LEU A 9 -15.68 -15.12 10.43
CA LEU A 9 -14.46 -14.93 9.64
C LEU A 9 -14.18 -16.13 8.75
N ILE A 10 -14.37 -17.36 9.24
CA ILE A 10 -14.24 -18.59 8.43
C ILE A 10 -15.23 -18.56 7.26
N GLU A 11 -16.48 -18.16 7.51
CA GLU A 11 -17.51 -18.03 6.48
C GLU A 11 -17.11 -16.96 5.43
N TYR A 12 -16.58 -15.82 5.90
CA TYR A 12 -16.09 -14.79 5.00
C TYR A 12 -14.91 -15.25 4.13
N LEU A 13 -13.95 -15.97 4.68
CA LEU A 13 -12.83 -16.52 3.89
C LEU A 13 -13.35 -17.49 2.81
N ALA A 14 -14.34 -18.33 3.14
CA ALA A 14 -14.96 -19.22 2.16
C ALA A 14 -15.77 -18.46 1.07
N GLU A 15 -16.39 -17.33 1.41
CA GLU A 15 -17.01 -16.41 0.44
C GLU A 15 -15.95 -15.82 -0.50
N LEU A 16 -14.83 -15.37 0.06
CA LEU A 16 -13.72 -14.78 -0.67
C LEU A 16 -13.06 -15.79 -1.63
N ASP A 17 -12.85 -17.04 -1.18
CA ASP A 17 -12.32 -18.10 -2.03
C ASP A 17 -13.23 -18.37 -3.24
N ARG A 18 -14.54 -18.43 -3.04
CA ARG A 18 -15.49 -18.58 -4.15
C ARG A 18 -15.38 -17.41 -5.13
N PHE A 19 -15.31 -16.18 -4.65
CA PHE A 19 -15.14 -15.00 -5.50
C PHE A 19 -13.83 -15.06 -6.31
N ILE A 20 -12.73 -15.51 -5.69
CA ILE A 20 -11.45 -15.69 -6.40
C ILE A 20 -11.60 -16.69 -7.53
N GLU A 21 -12.24 -17.83 -7.28
CA GLU A 21 -12.41 -18.88 -8.28
C GLU A 21 -13.35 -18.47 -9.43
N THR A 22 -14.43 -17.75 -9.14
CA THR A 22 -15.47 -17.42 -10.13
C THR A 22 -15.20 -16.14 -10.92
N ASP A 23 -14.50 -15.17 -10.32
CA ASP A 23 -14.38 -13.82 -10.88
C ASP A 23 -12.94 -13.39 -11.16
N ILE A 24 -11.99 -13.73 -10.27
CA ILE A 24 -10.62 -13.24 -10.35
C ILE A 24 -9.74 -14.16 -11.20
N LYS A 25 -9.75 -15.47 -10.96
CA LYS A 25 -8.98 -16.43 -11.77
C LYS A 25 -9.37 -16.42 -13.24
N PRO A 26 -10.67 -16.39 -13.59
CA PRO A 26 -11.07 -16.25 -15.01
C PRO A 26 -10.59 -14.94 -15.64
N LEU A 27 -10.59 -13.82 -14.89
CA LEU A 27 -10.03 -12.56 -15.38
C LEU A 27 -8.52 -12.67 -15.60
N GLN A 28 -7.79 -13.31 -14.71
CA GLN A 28 -6.35 -13.55 -14.86
C GLN A 28 -6.03 -14.41 -16.07
N ALA A 29 -6.88 -15.40 -16.38
CA ALA A 29 -6.68 -16.31 -17.51
C ALA A 29 -7.02 -15.69 -18.89
N GLN A 30 -7.67 -14.50 -18.95
CA GLN A 30 -8.03 -13.84 -20.21
C GLN A 30 -6.82 -13.16 -20.87
N ASP A 31 -6.83 -13.09 -22.20
CA ASP A 31 -5.96 -12.25 -23.02
C ASP A 31 -4.45 -12.30 -22.65
N ASP A 32 -3.94 -13.48 -22.31
CA ASP A 32 -2.55 -13.68 -21.86
C ASP A 32 -2.19 -12.86 -20.59
N ASN A 33 -3.17 -12.58 -19.72
CA ASN A 33 -2.88 -11.86 -18.45
C ASN A 33 -1.99 -12.67 -17.51
N GLU A 34 -1.90 -13.98 -17.66
CA GLU A 34 -0.94 -14.83 -16.96
C GLU A 34 0.52 -14.36 -17.14
N ARG A 35 0.82 -13.65 -18.25
CA ARG A 35 2.15 -13.06 -18.47
C ARG A 35 2.62 -12.17 -17.35
N PHE A 36 1.71 -11.52 -16.65
CA PHE A 36 2.02 -10.61 -15.55
C PHE A 36 2.50 -11.36 -14.28
N PHE A 37 2.28 -12.66 -14.21
CA PHE A 37 2.64 -13.51 -13.06
C PHE A 37 3.76 -14.51 -13.41
N ASP A 38 4.24 -14.51 -14.65
CA ASP A 38 5.37 -15.34 -15.08
C ASP A 38 6.69 -14.62 -14.82
N HIS A 39 7.50 -15.12 -13.87
CA HIS A 39 8.81 -14.58 -13.52
C HIS A 39 9.80 -14.50 -14.71
N ARG A 40 9.58 -15.27 -15.77
CA ARG A 40 10.39 -15.23 -16.99
C ARG A 40 10.00 -14.06 -17.91
N ARG A 41 8.92 -13.38 -17.61
CA ARG A 41 8.34 -12.27 -18.38
C ARG A 41 8.24 -11.00 -17.52
N GLU A 42 9.25 -10.73 -16.69
CA GLU A 42 9.31 -9.60 -15.75
C GLU A 42 8.96 -8.25 -16.39
N HIS A 43 9.40 -8.04 -17.64
CA HIS A 43 9.12 -6.84 -18.40
C HIS A 43 7.64 -6.67 -18.78
N SER A 44 6.78 -7.67 -18.57
CA SER A 44 5.36 -7.57 -18.92
C SER A 44 4.62 -6.51 -18.09
N ARG A 45 5.07 -6.27 -16.85
CA ARG A 45 4.50 -5.24 -15.95
C ARG A 45 5.16 -3.89 -16.09
N THR A 46 6.40 -3.84 -16.60
CA THR A 46 7.29 -2.69 -16.50
C THR A 46 7.55 -2.08 -17.87
N ASP A 47 7.34 -0.79 -18.01
CA ASP A 47 7.65 -0.01 -19.21
C ASP A 47 9.04 0.60 -19.09
N TRP A 48 10.05 -0.14 -19.55
CA TRP A 48 11.46 0.26 -19.48
C TRP A 48 11.78 1.50 -20.33
N ASP A 49 11.02 1.72 -21.39
CA ASP A 49 11.19 2.88 -22.25
C ASP A 49 10.61 4.16 -21.60
N ASN A 50 9.80 3.99 -20.55
CA ASN A 50 9.18 5.08 -19.80
C ASN A 50 9.54 5.01 -18.31
N ASN A 51 10.83 5.13 -18.00
CA ASN A 51 11.38 5.17 -16.64
C ASN A 51 11.03 3.95 -15.75
N GLY A 52 10.67 2.82 -16.32
CA GLY A 52 10.28 1.64 -15.57
C GLY A 52 8.91 1.73 -14.92
N LEU A 53 8.05 2.63 -15.35
CA LEU A 53 6.69 2.79 -14.84
C LEU A 53 5.82 1.55 -15.11
N PRO A 54 4.74 1.35 -14.34
CA PRO A 54 3.77 0.30 -14.63
C PRO A 54 3.19 0.46 -16.05
N ARG A 55 3.08 -0.66 -16.77
CA ARG A 55 2.43 -0.65 -18.09
C ARG A 55 0.94 -0.35 -17.95
N PRO A 56 0.34 0.39 -18.91
CA PRO A 56 -1.09 0.69 -18.88
C PRO A 56 -1.99 -0.54 -18.83
N GLU A 57 -1.60 -1.63 -19.49
CA GLU A 57 -2.36 -2.88 -19.51
C GLU A 57 -2.38 -3.56 -18.14
N TRP A 58 -1.26 -3.48 -17.40
CA TRP A 58 -1.18 -3.96 -16.04
C TRP A 58 -2.08 -3.14 -15.10
N GLU A 59 -2.01 -1.82 -15.17
CA GLU A 59 -2.88 -0.93 -14.40
C GLU A 59 -4.37 -1.11 -14.72
N ALA A 60 -4.71 -1.36 -15.98
CA ALA A 60 -6.08 -1.64 -16.40
C ALA A 60 -6.59 -2.96 -15.79
N LEU A 61 -5.77 -4.01 -15.80
CA LEU A 61 -6.10 -5.30 -15.19
C LEU A 61 -6.33 -5.18 -13.69
N LEU A 62 -5.44 -4.47 -12.97
CA LEU A 62 -5.60 -4.19 -11.54
C LEU A 62 -6.88 -3.37 -11.28
N GLY A 63 -7.17 -2.40 -12.13
CA GLY A 63 -8.39 -1.59 -12.06
C GLY A 63 -9.66 -2.43 -12.21
N GLU A 64 -9.69 -3.36 -13.15
CA GLU A 64 -10.82 -4.26 -13.38
C GLU A 64 -11.01 -5.23 -12.20
N ALA A 65 -9.92 -5.80 -11.66
CA ALA A 65 -9.99 -6.67 -10.49
C ALA A 65 -10.59 -5.93 -9.28
N ARG A 66 -10.16 -4.69 -9.05
CA ARG A 66 -10.71 -3.83 -7.97
C ARG A 66 -12.17 -3.50 -8.19
N ARG A 67 -12.57 -3.20 -9.42
CA ARG A 67 -13.97 -2.91 -9.76
C ARG A 67 -14.88 -4.11 -9.47
N ARG A 68 -14.46 -5.33 -9.83
CA ARG A 68 -15.17 -6.56 -9.50
C ARG A 68 -15.26 -6.78 -8.00
N ALA A 69 -14.13 -6.62 -7.30
CA ALA A 69 -14.07 -6.78 -5.85
C ALA A 69 -14.94 -5.74 -5.10
N ASP A 70 -15.02 -4.51 -5.61
CA ASP A 70 -15.90 -3.47 -5.06
C ASP A 70 -17.38 -3.82 -5.26
N ALA A 71 -17.75 -4.27 -6.45
CA ALA A 71 -19.11 -4.72 -6.75
C ALA A 71 -19.55 -5.92 -5.89
N ALA A 72 -18.62 -6.81 -5.54
CA ALA A 72 -18.84 -7.95 -4.63
C ALA A 72 -18.77 -7.56 -3.14
N GLY A 73 -18.43 -6.32 -2.80
CA GLY A 73 -18.35 -5.82 -1.42
C GLY A 73 -17.07 -6.21 -0.66
N HIS A 74 -16.04 -6.69 -1.35
CA HIS A 74 -14.75 -7.05 -0.74
C HIS A 74 -13.79 -5.86 -0.65
N LEU A 75 -13.73 -5.00 -1.67
CA LEU A 75 -12.74 -3.93 -1.75
C LEU A 75 -12.84 -2.93 -0.59
N ARG A 76 -14.05 -2.69 -0.07
CA ARG A 76 -14.33 -1.76 1.03
C ARG A 76 -14.39 -2.44 2.40
N PHE A 77 -13.85 -3.64 2.54
CA PHE A 77 -13.98 -4.44 3.76
C PHE A 77 -13.62 -3.64 5.04
N GLY A 78 -12.50 -2.94 5.05
CA GLY A 78 -12.02 -2.14 6.18
C GLY A 78 -12.69 -0.77 6.34
N TRP A 79 -13.57 -0.36 5.42
CA TRP A 79 -14.22 0.94 5.52
C TRP A 79 -15.37 0.93 6.52
N PRO A 80 -15.70 2.09 7.11
CA PRO A 80 -16.93 2.25 7.90
C PRO A 80 -18.17 1.89 7.10
N LYS A 81 -19.17 1.30 7.76
CA LYS A 81 -20.46 1.00 7.14
C LYS A 81 -21.15 2.22 6.51
N GLN A 82 -21.00 3.39 7.13
CA GLN A 82 -21.54 4.65 6.57
C GLN A 82 -20.96 5.01 5.20
N TYR A 83 -19.78 4.47 4.84
CA TYR A 83 -19.13 4.65 3.54
C TYR A 83 -19.23 3.40 2.65
N GLY A 84 -20.16 2.50 2.96
CA GLY A 84 -20.38 1.28 2.20
C GLY A 84 -19.38 0.14 2.49
N GLY A 85 -18.67 0.22 3.61
CA GLY A 85 -17.75 -0.81 4.07
C GLY A 85 -18.39 -1.82 5.03
N ARG A 86 -17.57 -2.73 5.57
CA ARG A 86 -18.00 -3.78 6.53
C ARG A 86 -17.49 -3.51 7.96
N ASP A 87 -16.89 -2.36 8.27
CA ASP A 87 -16.18 -2.06 9.53
C ASP A 87 -15.12 -3.12 9.91
N GLY A 88 -14.48 -3.71 8.90
CA GLY A 88 -13.51 -4.77 9.09
C GLY A 88 -12.33 -4.32 9.96
N SER A 89 -12.06 -5.08 11.03
CA SER A 89 -10.97 -4.77 11.95
C SER A 89 -9.60 -5.04 11.31
N ASN A 90 -8.56 -4.38 11.84
CA ASN A 90 -7.20 -4.62 11.39
C ASN A 90 -6.72 -6.06 11.70
N LEU A 91 -7.26 -6.70 12.75
CA LEU A 91 -7.01 -8.11 13.05
C LEU A 91 -7.58 -9.02 11.96
N TRP A 92 -8.83 -8.80 11.56
CA TRP A 92 -9.44 -9.58 10.46
C TRP A 92 -8.69 -9.33 9.14
N MET A 93 -8.29 -8.08 8.89
CA MET A 93 -7.48 -7.76 7.72
C MET A 93 -6.14 -8.52 7.73
N ALA A 94 -5.50 -8.70 8.89
CA ALA A 94 -4.28 -9.50 9.00
C ALA A 94 -4.52 -10.95 8.57
N VAL A 95 -5.56 -11.61 9.11
CA VAL A 95 -5.91 -13.00 8.73
C VAL A 95 -6.24 -13.11 7.24
N ILE A 96 -7.00 -12.16 6.69
CA ILE A 96 -7.34 -12.13 5.27
C ILE A 96 -6.08 -11.97 4.41
N ARG A 97 -5.14 -11.12 4.82
CA ARG A 97 -3.88 -10.91 4.08
C ARG A 97 -2.97 -12.13 4.10
N GLU A 98 -2.87 -12.79 5.25
CA GLU A 98 -2.17 -14.07 5.37
C GLU A 98 -2.79 -15.13 4.46
N HIS A 99 -4.12 -15.29 4.52
CA HIS A 99 -4.88 -16.23 3.70
C HIS A 99 -4.65 -15.99 2.19
N LEU A 100 -4.81 -14.75 1.72
CA LEU A 100 -4.59 -14.42 0.30
C LEU A 100 -3.15 -14.69 -0.15
N ALA A 101 -2.17 -14.37 0.69
CA ALA A 101 -0.76 -14.58 0.36
C ALA A 101 -0.39 -16.07 0.36
N ALA A 102 -1.03 -16.89 1.20
CA ALA A 102 -0.86 -18.35 1.23
C ALA A 102 -1.41 -19.03 -0.04
N LEU A 103 -2.31 -18.40 -0.78
CA LEU A 103 -2.76 -18.88 -2.10
C LEU A 103 -1.73 -18.68 -3.23
N GLY A 104 -0.64 -17.98 -2.94
CA GLY A 104 0.44 -17.71 -3.88
C GLY A 104 0.27 -16.44 -4.70
N LEU A 105 1.11 -16.32 -5.74
CA LEU A 105 1.11 -15.15 -6.61
C LEU A 105 -0.08 -15.21 -7.57
N GLY A 106 -0.81 -14.11 -7.67
CA GLY A 106 -1.94 -14.00 -8.56
C GLY A 106 -2.64 -12.65 -8.44
N LEU A 107 -3.61 -12.41 -9.30
CA LEU A 107 -4.37 -11.15 -9.35
C LEU A 107 -5.17 -10.87 -8.06
N HIS A 108 -5.46 -11.91 -7.27
CA HIS A 108 -6.12 -11.81 -5.97
C HIS A 108 -5.22 -11.16 -4.90
N ASN A 109 -3.90 -11.26 -5.07
CA ASN A 109 -2.91 -10.78 -4.11
C ASN A 109 -1.70 -10.22 -4.84
N ASP A 110 -1.80 -8.98 -5.35
CA ASP A 110 -0.65 -8.28 -5.90
C ASP A 110 0.27 -7.82 -4.78
N LEU A 111 1.46 -8.40 -4.75
CA LEU A 111 2.48 -8.12 -3.73
C LEU A 111 3.21 -6.80 -3.97
N GLN A 112 3.02 -6.15 -5.12
CA GLN A 112 3.78 -4.95 -5.48
C GLN A 112 3.45 -3.74 -4.63
N ASN A 113 2.15 -3.47 -4.42
CA ASN A 113 1.70 -2.19 -3.86
C ASN A 113 0.68 -2.37 -2.75
N GLU A 114 0.75 -3.46 -2.01
CA GLU A 114 -0.25 -3.79 -0.99
C GLU A 114 -1.68 -3.86 -1.58
N HIS A 115 -1.77 -3.96 -2.90
CA HIS A 115 -3.04 -4.11 -3.57
C HIS A 115 -3.55 -5.52 -3.40
N SER A 116 -4.80 -5.61 -3.10
CA SER A 116 -5.52 -6.85 -2.97
C SER A 116 -6.97 -6.59 -3.35
N ILE A 117 -7.67 -7.63 -3.66
CA ILE A 117 -9.12 -7.59 -3.88
C ILE A 117 -9.88 -7.25 -2.59
N VAL A 118 -9.28 -7.46 -1.41
CA VAL A 118 -9.81 -6.98 -0.14
C VAL A 118 -8.99 -5.78 0.29
N GLY A 119 -9.57 -4.60 0.14
CA GLY A 119 -8.91 -3.34 0.44
C GLY A 119 -9.35 -2.74 1.76
N ASN A 120 -8.52 -1.85 2.24
CA ASN A 120 -8.93 -0.74 3.04
C ASN A 120 -8.20 0.47 2.46
N ASN A 121 -8.89 1.43 1.95
CA ASN A 121 -8.24 2.68 1.59
C ASN A 121 -7.79 3.36 2.89
N PRO A 122 -6.48 3.35 3.24
CA PRO A 122 -6.04 3.89 4.52
C PRO A 122 -6.33 5.38 4.64
N PHE A 123 -6.39 6.11 3.54
CA PHE A 123 -6.67 7.54 3.54
C PHE A 123 -8.11 7.85 3.96
N VAL A 124 -9.08 6.99 3.63
CA VAL A 124 -10.46 7.10 4.13
C VAL A 124 -10.51 6.90 5.64
N ILE A 125 -9.74 5.93 6.15
CA ILE A 125 -9.67 5.67 7.59
C ILE A 125 -8.99 6.84 8.32
N LEU A 126 -7.89 7.36 7.77
CA LEU A 126 -7.19 8.51 8.34
C LEU A 126 -8.05 9.77 8.36
N LEU A 127 -8.78 10.02 7.28
CA LEU A 127 -9.70 11.15 7.22
C LEU A 127 -10.77 11.04 8.33
N ARG A 128 -11.40 9.88 8.46
CA ARG A 128 -12.39 9.63 9.52
C ARG A 128 -11.82 9.84 10.92
N GLU A 129 -10.59 9.39 11.17
CA GLU A 129 -9.97 9.37 12.51
C GLU A 129 -9.46 10.75 12.93
N PHE A 130 -8.92 11.53 11.99
CA PHE A 130 -8.16 12.74 12.28
C PHE A 130 -8.75 14.03 11.71
N ALA A 131 -9.59 13.97 10.67
CA ALA A 131 -10.11 15.17 10.03
C ALA A 131 -11.16 15.88 10.87
N THR A 132 -11.22 17.21 10.72
CA THR A 132 -12.35 17.99 11.20
C THR A 132 -13.57 17.80 10.27
N PRO A 133 -14.80 18.13 10.71
CA PRO A 133 -15.98 18.08 9.84
C PRO A 133 -15.81 18.87 8.53
N GLU A 134 -15.09 20.00 8.57
CA GLU A 134 -14.84 20.84 7.39
C GLU A 134 -13.84 20.16 6.43
N GLN A 135 -12.83 19.50 6.96
CA GLN A 135 -11.84 18.71 6.16
C GLN A 135 -12.53 17.51 5.52
N ASP A 136 -13.38 16.80 6.25
CA ASP A 136 -14.16 15.68 5.72
C ASP A 136 -15.14 16.14 4.63
N ALA A 137 -15.85 17.22 4.86
CA ALA A 137 -16.75 17.81 3.85
C ALA A 137 -16.03 18.26 2.57
N ARG A 138 -14.77 18.69 2.68
CA ARG A 138 -13.95 19.11 1.54
C ARG A 138 -13.43 17.93 0.71
N ASP A 139 -12.97 16.86 1.37
CA ASP A 139 -12.17 15.82 0.74
C ASP A 139 -12.81 14.43 0.78
N GLY A 140 -13.73 14.14 1.71
CA GLY A 140 -14.29 12.81 1.96
C GLY A 140 -14.96 12.20 0.75
N ASP A 141 -15.89 12.91 0.13
CA ASP A 141 -16.59 12.45 -1.07
C ASP A 141 -15.64 12.15 -2.24
N LYS A 142 -14.59 12.97 -2.42
CA LYS A 142 -13.60 12.79 -3.48
C LYS A 142 -12.75 11.52 -3.27
N LEU A 143 -12.40 11.22 -2.01
CA LEU A 143 -11.71 9.98 -1.65
C LEU A 143 -12.60 8.76 -1.90
N LEU A 144 -13.86 8.81 -1.45
CA LEU A 144 -14.80 7.70 -1.61
C LEU A 144 -15.10 7.38 -3.08
N LYS A 145 -15.12 8.40 -3.93
CA LYS A 145 -15.34 8.26 -5.39
C LYS A 145 -14.06 7.91 -6.15
N GLY A 146 -12.88 7.92 -5.50
CA GLY A 146 -11.59 7.72 -6.15
C GLY A 146 -11.12 8.90 -7.02
N GLU A 147 -11.79 10.04 -6.93
CA GLU A 147 -11.39 11.30 -7.60
C GLU A 147 -10.14 11.89 -6.93
N MET A 148 -10.00 11.69 -5.63
CA MET A 148 -8.79 12.02 -4.87
C MET A 148 -7.99 10.75 -4.62
N ARG A 149 -6.84 10.64 -5.28
CA ARG A 149 -5.84 9.59 -5.10
C ARG A 149 -4.62 10.17 -4.45
N THR A 150 -4.26 9.68 -3.27
CA THR A 150 -3.25 10.30 -2.42
C THR A 150 -2.01 9.42 -2.32
N ALA A 151 -0.85 9.95 -2.65
CA ALA A 151 0.43 9.35 -2.35
C ALA A 151 0.89 9.75 -0.93
N PHE A 152 1.69 8.90 -0.27
CA PHE A 152 2.15 9.12 1.10
C PHE A 152 3.62 9.56 1.12
N GLY A 153 3.89 10.79 1.54
CA GLY A 153 5.21 11.43 1.54
C GLY A 153 5.69 11.74 2.96
N LEU A 154 6.18 10.73 3.69
CA LEU A 154 6.79 10.89 5.03
C LEU A 154 8.31 10.81 4.97
N THR A 155 8.85 9.75 4.36
CA THR A 155 10.28 9.44 4.29
C THR A 155 11.05 10.49 3.48
N GLU A 156 12.24 10.83 3.94
CA GLU A 156 13.17 11.74 3.27
C GLU A 156 14.47 11.03 2.91
N PRO A 157 15.30 11.56 2.01
CA PRO A 157 16.57 10.93 1.64
C PRO A 157 17.47 10.59 2.83
N ASN A 158 17.51 11.46 3.83
CA ASN A 158 18.37 11.30 5.02
C ASN A 158 17.63 10.71 6.24
N HIS A 159 16.30 10.69 6.24
CA HIS A 159 15.48 10.36 7.43
C HIS A 159 14.35 9.39 7.07
N GLY A 160 14.52 8.11 7.40
CA GLY A 160 13.54 7.04 7.22
C GLY A 160 12.88 6.65 8.54
N SER A 161 13.55 5.81 9.33
CA SER A 161 13.01 5.30 10.60
C SER A 161 12.78 6.41 11.63
N ASP A 162 13.63 7.41 11.66
CA ASP A 162 13.45 8.59 12.51
C ASP A 162 12.87 9.76 11.71
N ALA A 163 11.56 9.77 11.59
CA ALA A 163 10.83 10.85 10.92
C ALA A 163 10.80 12.15 11.74
N THR A 164 11.27 12.16 12.99
CA THR A 164 11.29 13.37 13.81
C THR A 164 12.36 14.36 13.40
N PHE A 165 13.40 13.91 12.68
CA PHE A 165 14.45 14.77 12.14
C PHE A 165 14.18 15.26 10.71
N MET A 166 12.94 15.18 10.21
CA MET A 166 12.62 15.61 8.86
C MET A 166 13.08 17.02 8.53
N GLU A 167 13.62 17.16 7.32
CA GLU A 167 14.15 18.43 6.78
C GLU A 167 13.08 19.24 6.05
N THR A 168 12.01 18.61 5.55
CA THR A 168 10.89 19.30 4.90
C THR A 168 10.22 20.25 5.89
N ARG A 169 10.09 21.53 5.47
CA ARG A 169 9.58 22.63 6.29
C ARG A 169 8.40 23.31 5.61
N ALA A 170 7.44 23.75 6.42
CA ALA A 170 6.37 24.63 5.98
C ALA A 170 6.29 25.85 6.90
N VAL A 171 6.38 27.05 6.32
CA VAL A 171 6.31 28.30 7.07
C VAL A 171 5.08 29.10 6.68
N ARG A 172 4.51 29.84 7.60
CA ARG A 172 3.39 30.74 7.31
C ARG A 172 3.82 31.82 6.35
N GLN A 173 3.10 31.92 5.22
CA GLN A 173 3.34 32.94 4.20
C GLN A 173 2.06 33.30 3.48
N ALA A 174 1.69 34.58 3.55
CA ALA A 174 0.58 35.10 2.74
C ALA A 174 1.02 35.27 1.27
N LYS A 175 0.08 35.02 0.35
CA LYS A 175 0.24 35.29 -1.07
C LYS A 175 -1.04 35.96 -1.58
N ASP A 176 -0.86 37.09 -2.26
CA ASP A 176 -1.95 37.91 -2.82
C ASP A 176 -3.04 38.26 -1.76
N GLY A 177 -2.58 38.58 -0.53
CA GLY A 177 -3.45 38.90 0.61
C GLY A 177 -4.15 37.71 1.27
N LYS A 178 -3.94 36.48 0.78
CA LYS A 178 -4.50 35.26 1.35
C LYS A 178 -3.50 34.58 2.30
N PRO A 179 -3.89 34.19 3.51
CA PRO A 179 -3.04 33.42 4.41
C PRO A 179 -2.76 32.03 3.82
N GLY A 180 -1.57 31.49 4.12
CA GLY A 180 -1.18 30.19 3.61
C GLY A 180 0.17 29.74 4.15
N TRP A 181 0.73 28.74 3.47
CA TRP A 181 1.99 28.10 3.82
C TRP A 181 2.94 28.08 2.61
N LEU A 182 4.21 28.24 2.86
CA LEU A 182 5.27 27.98 1.89
C LEU A 182 5.99 26.69 2.30
N LEU A 183 5.85 25.66 1.46
CA LEU A 183 6.43 24.33 1.67
C LEU A 183 7.70 24.19 0.85
N ASN A 184 8.78 23.72 1.51
CA ASN A 184 10.06 23.39 0.89
C ASN A 184 10.60 22.09 1.49
N GLY A 185 11.21 21.24 0.65
CA GLY A 185 11.84 20.00 1.08
C GLY A 185 11.76 18.90 0.02
N GLU A 186 11.97 17.68 0.46
CA GLU A 186 12.02 16.51 -0.44
C GLU A 186 11.45 15.27 0.26
N LYS A 187 10.76 14.43 -0.50
CA LYS A 187 10.27 13.13 -0.03
C LYS A 187 10.76 12.02 -0.94
N MET A 188 10.97 10.84 -0.36
CA MET A 188 11.46 9.65 -1.03
C MET A 188 10.50 8.49 -0.82
N TRP A 189 10.45 7.57 -1.77
CA TRP A 189 9.54 6.42 -1.71
C TRP A 189 8.05 6.82 -1.67
N THR A 190 7.68 7.83 -2.46
CA THR A 190 6.32 8.37 -2.51
C THR A 190 5.44 7.51 -3.43
N THR A 191 5.09 6.33 -2.96
CA THR A 191 4.39 5.28 -3.73
C THR A 191 3.11 5.77 -4.38
N GLY A 192 2.88 5.35 -5.64
CA GLY A 192 1.68 5.65 -6.39
C GLY A 192 1.63 7.04 -7.00
N MET A 193 2.74 7.78 -7.00
CA MET A 193 2.80 9.15 -7.49
C MET A 193 2.47 9.29 -8.99
N HIS A 194 2.66 8.25 -9.80
CA HIS A 194 2.35 8.22 -11.22
C HIS A 194 0.85 8.41 -11.50
N VAL A 195 -0.02 8.02 -10.57
CA VAL A 195 -1.48 8.16 -10.67
C VAL A 195 -2.08 9.08 -9.60
N ALA A 196 -1.27 9.62 -8.68
CA ALA A 196 -1.74 10.46 -7.60
C ALA A 196 -2.25 11.82 -8.10
N THR A 197 -3.36 12.26 -7.53
CA THR A 197 -3.87 13.63 -7.69
C THR A 197 -3.36 14.54 -6.57
N HIS A 198 -3.03 13.96 -5.41
CA HIS A 198 -2.53 14.66 -4.22
C HIS A 198 -1.40 13.88 -3.58
N VAL A 199 -0.56 14.59 -2.84
CA VAL A 199 0.48 14.03 -1.98
C VAL A 199 0.20 14.45 -0.55
N MET A 200 0.16 13.48 0.36
CA MET A 200 0.16 13.72 1.79
C MET A 200 1.60 13.99 2.23
N VAL A 201 1.94 15.23 2.54
CA VAL A 201 3.30 15.66 2.85
C VAL A 201 3.42 16.05 4.32
N PHE A 202 4.26 15.33 5.05
CA PHE A 202 4.59 15.70 6.41
C PHE A 202 5.73 16.71 6.42
N ALA A 203 5.51 17.85 7.07
CA ALA A 203 6.48 18.93 7.14
C ALA A 203 6.53 19.53 8.54
N ARG A 204 7.72 19.95 8.96
CA ARG A 204 7.88 20.65 10.21
C ARG A 204 7.35 22.07 10.08
N THR A 205 6.47 22.43 10.98
CA THR A 205 5.82 23.76 11.10
C THR A 205 6.25 24.52 12.32
N SER A 206 6.76 23.82 13.37
CA SER A 206 7.30 24.41 14.59
C SER A 206 8.23 23.44 15.33
N GLY A 207 8.79 23.87 16.48
CA GLY A 207 9.69 23.07 17.32
C GLY A 207 11.07 22.84 16.70
N ASN A 208 11.83 21.91 17.29
CA ASN A 208 13.19 21.56 16.88
C ASN A 208 13.23 20.22 16.15
N ASP A 209 14.37 19.94 15.52
CA ASP A 209 14.66 18.62 14.98
C ASP A 209 14.71 17.59 16.14
N GLY A 210 14.11 16.42 15.91
CA GLY A 210 13.93 15.40 16.94
C GLY A 210 12.62 15.52 17.73
N ASP A 211 11.92 16.65 17.67
CA ASP A 211 10.63 16.80 18.33
C ASP A 211 9.54 16.04 17.53
N ALA A 212 8.80 15.17 18.21
CA ALA A 212 7.65 14.48 17.64
C ALA A 212 6.44 15.40 17.38
N ARG A 213 6.38 16.53 18.09
CA ARG A 213 5.42 17.62 17.84
C ARG A 213 6.01 18.62 16.87
N GLY A 214 5.18 19.50 16.34
CA GLY A 214 5.61 20.52 15.37
C GLY A 214 5.64 20.02 13.92
N ILE A 215 5.05 18.86 13.66
CA ILE A 215 4.91 18.30 12.30
C ILE A 215 3.44 18.37 11.89
N THR A 216 3.17 18.91 10.72
CA THR A 216 1.81 19.01 10.13
C THR A 216 1.71 18.14 8.88
N CYS A 217 0.56 17.54 8.66
CA CYS A 217 0.27 16.72 7.49
C CYS A 217 -0.45 17.55 6.42
N PHE A 218 0.26 18.01 5.42
CA PHE A 218 -0.27 18.78 4.30
C PHE A 218 -0.82 17.89 3.20
N ILE A 219 -1.91 18.35 2.56
CA ILE A 219 -2.51 17.73 1.39
C ILE A 219 -2.17 18.61 0.19
N VAL A 220 -1.21 18.17 -0.58
CA VAL A 220 -0.63 18.96 -1.68
C VAL A 220 -1.13 18.42 -3.02
N PRO A 221 -1.84 19.20 -3.85
CA PRO A 221 -2.17 18.76 -5.20
C PRO A 221 -0.89 18.45 -5.98
N ALA A 222 -0.80 17.25 -6.58
CA ALA A 222 0.42 16.73 -7.19
C ALA A 222 0.96 17.59 -8.36
N ARG A 223 0.10 18.39 -8.96
CA ARG A 223 0.46 19.30 -10.08
C ARG A 223 0.66 20.75 -9.66
N THR A 224 0.78 21.04 -8.36
CA THR A 224 1.07 22.39 -7.88
C THR A 224 2.45 22.84 -8.35
N SER A 225 2.57 24.09 -8.77
CA SER A 225 3.86 24.67 -9.14
C SER A 225 4.87 24.51 -8.02
N GLY A 226 6.07 24.03 -8.34
CA GLY A 226 7.13 23.72 -7.38
C GLY A 226 7.13 22.26 -6.90
N VAL A 227 6.12 21.45 -7.22
CA VAL A 227 6.16 19.99 -7.02
C VAL A 227 6.79 19.34 -8.25
N LYS A 228 7.86 18.56 -8.06
CA LYS A 228 8.57 17.91 -9.14
C LYS A 228 8.97 16.48 -8.76
N ILE A 229 8.72 15.53 -9.65
CA ILE A 229 9.29 14.20 -9.59
C ILE A 229 10.73 14.30 -10.09
N GLU A 230 11.70 14.03 -9.22
CA GLU A 230 13.11 14.10 -9.53
C GLU A 230 13.63 12.81 -10.15
N GLU A 231 13.16 11.68 -9.62
CA GLU A 231 13.67 10.37 -9.98
C GLU A 231 12.64 9.30 -9.65
N TRP A 232 12.48 8.30 -10.51
CA TRP A 232 11.77 7.07 -10.24
C TRP A 232 12.75 6.03 -9.69
N LEU A 233 12.43 5.45 -8.53
CA LEU A 233 13.35 4.57 -7.80
C LEU A 233 13.02 3.12 -8.11
N TRP A 234 14.03 2.38 -8.54
CA TRP A 234 13.93 0.96 -8.87
C TRP A 234 14.07 0.08 -7.62
N THR A 235 13.18 -0.90 -7.44
CA THR A 235 13.23 -1.89 -6.36
C THR A 235 12.80 -3.29 -6.84
N PHE A 236 13.54 -4.33 -6.47
CA PHE A 236 13.14 -5.74 -6.55
C PHE A 236 12.46 -6.19 -7.87
N ASN A 237 12.90 -5.70 -9.03
CA ASN A 237 12.31 -6.02 -10.34
C ASN A 237 10.82 -5.66 -10.45
N MET A 238 10.38 -4.64 -9.76
CA MET A 238 9.01 -4.14 -9.80
C MET A 238 8.91 -2.86 -10.63
N PRO A 239 7.74 -2.54 -11.22
CA PRO A 239 7.53 -1.24 -11.81
C PRO A 239 7.84 -0.10 -10.85
N THR A 240 8.43 0.97 -11.34
CA THR A 240 8.88 2.10 -10.52
C THR A 240 7.72 3.06 -10.28
N ASP A 241 6.99 2.89 -9.21
CA ASP A 241 5.95 3.82 -8.78
C ASP A 241 6.30 4.60 -7.51
N HIS A 242 7.56 4.50 -7.05
CA HIS A 242 8.09 5.10 -5.81
C HIS A 242 9.10 6.20 -6.13
N PRO A 243 8.70 7.41 -6.48
CA PRO A 243 9.67 8.45 -6.81
C PRO A 243 10.24 9.15 -5.58
N ARG A 244 11.34 9.86 -5.87
CA ARG A 244 11.83 10.99 -5.11
C ARG A 244 11.11 12.24 -5.63
N VAL A 245 10.51 13.02 -4.72
CA VAL A 245 9.69 14.20 -5.04
C VAL A 245 10.21 15.41 -4.29
N SER A 246 10.55 16.47 -5.02
CA SER A 246 10.94 17.76 -4.43
C SER A 246 9.77 18.74 -4.38
N PHE A 247 9.83 19.61 -3.40
CA PHE A 247 8.89 20.71 -3.15
C PHE A 247 9.72 21.99 -3.03
N THR A 248 9.61 22.87 -4.03
CA THR A 248 10.38 24.13 -4.08
C THR A 248 9.42 25.30 -4.12
N ASN A 249 9.36 26.04 -3.00
CA ASN A 249 8.49 27.21 -2.87
C ASN A 249 7.02 26.91 -3.21
N VAL A 250 6.53 25.75 -2.79
CA VAL A 250 5.13 25.34 -3.00
C VAL A 250 4.25 26.13 -2.05
N TRP A 251 3.47 27.06 -2.59
CA TRP A 251 2.50 27.79 -1.79
C TRP A 251 1.18 27.02 -1.70
N LEU A 252 0.65 26.90 -0.48
CA LEU A 252 -0.57 26.20 -0.16
C LEU A 252 -1.53 27.12 0.61
N PRO A 253 -2.85 27.08 0.34
CA PRO A 253 -3.87 27.72 1.17
C PRO A 253 -3.76 27.34 2.65
N GLU A 254 -4.27 28.17 3.53
CA GLU A 254 -4.14 27.99 4.98
C GLU A 254 -4.70 26.66 5.49
N ASP A 255 -5.76 26.16 4.88
CA ASP A 255 -6.50 24.94 5.23
C ASP A 255 -6.03 23.66 4.53
N SER A 256 -4.91 23.71 3.79
CA SER A 256 -4.38 22.59 2.99
C SER A 256 -3.72 21.49 3.84
N TYR A 257 -4.35 21.05 4.91
CA TYR A 257 -3.84 19.98 5.78
C TYR A 257 -5.00 19.12 6.32
N TRP A 258 -4.65 17.93 6.83
CA TRP A 258 -5.55 17.08 7.59
C TRP A 258 -5.14 17.03 9.06
N GLY A 259 -6.13 16.86 9.92
CA GLY A 259 -5.95 16.82 11.36
C GLY A 259 -5.64 18.20 11.94
N GLN A 260 -4.71 18.28 12.85
CA GLN A 260 -4.32 19.48 13.57
C GLN A 260 -2.91 19.91 13.21
N ILE A 261 -2.67 21.22 13.14
CA ILE A 261 -1.32 21.79 13.01
C ILE A 261 -0.45 21.25 14.14
N ASP A 262 0.82 20.96 13.81
CA ASP A 262 1.84 20.44 14.75
C ASP A 262 1.54 19.03 15.32
N ARG A 263 0.51 18.32 14.82
CA ARG A 263 0.10 16.98 15.25
C ARG A 263 0.05 15.94 14.13
N GLY A 264 0.54 16.29 12.96
CA GLY A 264 0.47 15.44 11.77
C GLY A 264 1.18 14.10 11.91
N LEU A 265 2.22 14.00 12.73
CA LEU A 265 2.93 12.73 12.94
C LEU A 265 2.04 11.62 13.51
N ASN A 266 1.04 11.95 14.34
CA ASN A 266 0.07 10.98 14.86
C ASN A 266 -0.68 10.29 13.71
N LEU A 267 -1.05 11.06 12.70
CA LEU A 267 -1.73 10.57 11.49
C LEU A 267 -0.79 9.65 10.70
N GLY A 268 0.46 10.05 10.51
CA GLY A 268 1.48 9.21 9.90
C GLY A 268 1.72 7.90 10.65
N GLN A 269 1.75 7.93 11.96
CA GLN A 269 1.93 6.74 12.80
C GLN A 269 0.73 5.79 12.72
N SER A 270 -0.51 6.30 12.70
CA SER A 270 -1.70 5.45 12.51
C SER A 270 -1.63 4.68 11.19
N PHE A 271 -1.29 5.35 10.09
CA PHE A 271 -1.06 4.71 8.80
C PHE A 271 0.01 3.60 8.87
N VAL A 272 1.18 3.93 9.43
CA VAL A 272 2.31 3.00 9.49
C VAL A 272 2.00 1.79 10.38
N HIS A 273 1.33 1.98 11.52
CA HIS A 273 0.97 0.88 12.43
C HIS A 273 0.00 -0.11 11.77
N GLN A 274 -1.01 0.38 11.07
CA GLN A 274 -1.93 -0.49 10.34
C GLN A 274 -1.21 -1.30 9.25
N ASN A 275 -0.33 -0.65 8.50
CA ASN A 275 0.39 -1.30 7.42
C ASN A 275 1.40 -2.35 7.93
N ARG A 276 2.10 -2.09 9.05
CA ARG A 276 3.03 -3.07 9.64
C ARG A 276 2.36 -4.42 9.92
N ILE A 277 1.17 -4.42 10.50
CA ILE A 277 0.44 -5.66 10.82
C ILE A 277 0.08 -6.39 9.53
N ARG A 278 -0.42 -5.69 8.53
CA ARG A 278 -0.80 -6.28 7.24
C ARG A 278 0.38 -6.81 6.46
N GLN A 279 1.49 -6.09 6.42
CA GLN A 279 2.71 -6.53 5.76
C GLN A 279 3.31 -7.76 6.44
N ALA A 280 3.32 -7.80 7.77
CA ALA A 280 3.74 -8.98 8.51
C ALA A 280 2.88 -10.20 8.15
N ALA A 281 1.55 -10.05 8.16
CA ALA A 281 0.62 -11.13 7.82
C ALA A 281 0.78 -11.60 6.36
N SER A 282 0.90 -10.68 5.40
CA SER A 282 1.18 -11.04 3.99
C SER A 282 2.51 -11.78 3.86
N SER A 283 3.54 -11.37 4.60
CA SER A 283 4.85 -12.05 4.58
C SER A 283 4.78 -13.46 5.14
N LEU A 284 4.00 -13.69 6.22
CA LEU A 284 3.76 -15.02 6.78
C LEU A 284 3.04 -15.93 5.79
N GLY A 285 1.96 -15.45 5.18
CA GLY A 285 1.24 -16.21 4.14
C GLY A 285 2.13 -16.56 2.94
N ALA A 286 2.92 -15.61 2.46
CA ALA A 286 3.87 -15.84 1.37
C ALA A 286 4.97 -16.86 1.76
N ALA A 287 5.47 -16.80 2.99
CA ALA A 287 6.44 -17.77 3.50
C ALA A 287 5.83 -19.18 3.57
N HIS A 288 4.58 -19.28 4.03
CA HIS A 288 3.84 -20.54 4.04
C HIS A 288 3.74 -21.14 2.63
N TYR A 289 3.29 -20.36 1.67
CA TYR A 289 3.24 -20.76 0.25
C TYR A 289 4.59 -21.23 -0.28
N CYS A 290 5.67 -20.48 -0.02
CA CYS A 290 7.02 -20.83 -0.48
C CYS A 290 7.51 -22.16 0.13
N ILE A 291 7.18 -22.43 1.39
CA ILE A 291 7.53 -23.68 2.06
C ILE A 291 6.78 -24.86 1.42
N GLU A 292 5.46 -24.75 1.23
CA GLU A 292 4.65 -25.81 0.63
C GLU A 292 5.11 -26.13 -0.81
N GLU A 293 5.37 -25.09 -1.62
CA GLU A 293 5.90 -25.26 -2.98
C GLU A 293 7.30 -25.91 -2.99
N SER A 294 8.15 -25.52 -2.03
CA SER A 294 9.49 -26.12 -1.89
C SER A 294 9.41 -27.58 -1.50
N VAL A 295 8.50 -27.96 -0.59
CA VAL A 295 8.26 -29.35 -0.20
C VAL A 295 7.73 -30.14 -1.39
N ARG A 296 6.76 -29.60 -2.14
CA ARG A 296 6.25 -30.23 -3.35
C ARG A 296 7.35 -30.51 -4.35
N TYR A 297 8.12 -29.48 -4.69
CA TYR A 297 9.27 -29.61 -5.63
C TYR A 297 10.30 -30.62 -5.14
N ALA A 298 10.66 -30.62 -3.85
CA ALA A 298 11.64 -31.53 -3.29
C ALA A 298 11.20 -33.00 -3.36
N ARG A 299 9.90 -33.28 -3.31
CA ARG A 299 9.31 -34.63 -3.51
C ARG A 299 9.32 -35.07 -4.97
N GLU A 300 9.08 -34.16 -5.88
CA GLU A 300 8.99 -34.44 -7.33
C GLU A 300 10.37 -34.54 -8.00
N ARG A 301 11.32 -33.69 -7.64
CA ARG A 301 12.66 -33.66 -8.22
C ARG A 301 13.51 -34.83 -7.76
N LYS A 302 13.96 -35.68 -8.69
CA LYS A 302 14.71 -36.92 -8.42
C LYS A 302 16.10 -36.94 -9.07
N PRO A 303 17.07 -36.10 -8.64
CA PRO A 303 18.43 -36.21 -9.10
C PRO A 303 19.04 -37.56 -8.63
N PHE A 304 19.78 -38.19 -9.52
CA PHE A 304 20.34 -39.52 -9.24
C PHE A 304 19.32 -40.61 -8.84
N GLY A 305 18.07 -40.46 -9.27
CA GLY A 305 16.98 -41.40 -9.07
C GLY A 305 16.31 -41.39 -7.70
N LYS A 306 16.65 -40.45 -6.81
CA LYS A 306 16.04 -40.31 -5.48
C LYS A 306 15.44 -38.89 -5.30
N PRO A 307 14.29 -38.76 -4.61
CA PRO A 307 13.74 -37.44 -4.32
C PRO A 307 14.74 -36.55 -3.56
N LEU A 308 14.73 -35.24 -3.86
CA LEU A 308 15.51 -34.28 -3.08
C LEU A 308 15.10 -34.29 -1.59
N SER A 309 13.85 -34.58 -1.31
CA SER A 309 13.30 -34.69 0.05
C SER A 309 13.94 -35.79 0.90
N ASP A 310 14.68 -36.76 0.30
CA ASP A 310 15.42 -37.76 1.06
C ASP A 310 16.71 -37.21 1.70
N ASN A 311 17.11 -35.98 1.32
CA ASN A 311 18.33 -35.36 1.81
C ASN A 311 18.03 -34.47 3.02
N GLN A 312 18.67 -34.77 4.15
CA GLN A 312 18.51 -33.99 5.40
C GLN A 312 18.89 -32.50 5.23
N ALA A 313 19.85 -32.17 4.37
CA ALA A 313 20.19 -30.78 4.08
C ALA A 313 19.06 -29.99 3.41
N ILE A 314 18.08 -30.69 2.82
CA ILE A 314 16.84 -30.09 2.27
C ILE A 314 15.72 -30.09 3.33
N GLN A 315 15.62 -31.15 4.14
CA GLN A 315 14.56 -31.29 5.14
C GLN A 315 14.67 -30.23 6.25
N TRP A 316 15.85 -30.05 6.83
CA TRP A 316 16.04 -29.19 7.98
C TRP A 316 15.69 -27.71 7.75
N PRO A 317 16.12 -27.04 6.67
CA PRO A 317 15.72 -25.67 6.41
C PRO A 317 14.19 -25.50 6.25
N LEU A 318 13.53 -26.47 5.61
CA LEU A 318 12.08 -26.43 5.41
C LEU A 318 11.32 -26.67 6.72
N GLU A 319 11.81 -27.57 7.59
CA GLU A 319 11.22 -27.82 8.91
C GLU A 319 11.40 -26.61 9.84
N ILE A 320 12.57 -26.01 9.87
CA ILE A 320 12.84 -24.78 10.63
C ILE A 320 11.95 -23.66 10.13
N GLY A 321 11.82 -23.48 8.81
CA GLY A 321 10.93 -22.50 8.22
C GLY A 321 9.49 -22.68 8.70
N ARG A 322 8.96 -23.91 8.63
CA ARG A 322 7.60 -24.22 9.08
C ARG A 322 7.35 -23.94 10.57
N ALA A 323 8.36 -24.10 11.41
CA ALA A 323 8.24 -23.83 12.84
C ALA A 323 8.15 -22.33 13.19
N HIS A 324 8.45 -21.45 12.21
CA HIS A 324 8.48 -19.99 12.40
C HIS A 324 7.35 -19.24 11.66
N VAL A 325 6.51 -19.96 10.91
CA VAL A 325 5.40 -19.40 10.11
C VAL A 325 4.02 -19.69 10.71
#